data_0fd0625c51696e27fb22800cf95045f2
#
_entry.id   0fd0625c51696e27fb22800cf95045f2
#
_cell.length_a   1.000
_cell.length_b   1.000
_cell.length_c   1.000
_cell.angle_alpha   90.00
_cell.angle_beta   90.00
_cell.angle_gamma   90.00
#
_symmetry.space_group_name_H-M   'P 1'
#
loop_
_entity.id
_entity.type
_entity.pdbx_description
1 polymer ?
#
loop_
_entity_poly.entity_id
_entity_poly.type
_entity_poly.pdbx_seq_one_letter_code
_entity_poly.pdbx_strand_id
1 'polypeptide(L)'
;MANNLFWSLPGPAGFVRGVLASLREGRSVALLLPFHAPGGLEEALAPVIREVRPVEAHNALAGHLPAQALFERFWPAAPAITVRNARNLLACEDFQGRLLWLTGLTEERWPPWREFLVEYEQACRSVPQFYRTLFIVPLIGPLALAPPPAEVCMACHEWRDCVSEMDMLLYCALSLQASSLPAAVRKLTAAVVAELALWDPGTAEALLAAEPWRCLSPLEVLVGIAKERGWTAQTPASWEGGTLERADHGNRVHSALLAVQGEEAEISRRVWAGLVRVLLPLIEERRLALLPKVQSRLRFPIRVDSGELISDARDLEIGPLCYFLAKGGLRGRDLEPLYRMKRLRNSLAHGEVPPLGEIRAFLAGG
;
A
#
# COMPACT_ATOMS: atom_id res chain seq x y z
N MET A 1 -7.11 12.49 9.83
CA MET A 1 -8.08 11.35 9.78
C MET A 1 -7.63 10.23 8.81
N ALA A 2 -7.07 10.54 7.64
CA ALA A 2 -6.62 9.51 6.67
C ALA A 2 -5.51 8.59 7.20
N ASN A 3 -4.49 9.11 7.90
CA ASN A 3 -3.42 8.29 8.47
C ASN A 3 -3.93 7.22 9.44
N ASN A 4 -4.97 7.49 10.22
CA ASN A 4 -5.51 6.52 11.18
C ASN A 4 -6.24 5.37 10.47
N LEU A 5 -6.90 5.65 9.33
CA LEU A 5 -7.57 4.63 8.52
C LEU A 5 -6.57 3.64 7.94
N PHE A 6 -5.48 4.12 7.33
CA PHE A 6 -4.46 3.28 6.72
C PHE A 6 -3.84 2.30 7.74
N TRP A 7 -3.43 2.80 8.91
CA TRP A 7 -2.82 1.98 9.97
C TRP A 7 -3.79 1.01 10.65
N SER A 8 -5.10 1.11 10.39
CA SER A 8 -6.12 0.16 10.85
C SER A 8 -6.34 -1.01 9.90
N LEU A 9 -5.79 -0.97 8.68
CA LEU A 9 -5.91 -2.04 7.70
C LEU A 9 -5.15 -3.31 8.13
N PRO A 10 -5.55 -4.50 7.68
CA PRO A 10 -4.97 -5.76 8.13
C PRO A 10 -3.45 -5.84 8.06
N GLY A 11 -2.86 -5.48 6.93
CA GLY A 11 -1.42 -5.51 6.72
C GLY A 11 -0.66 -4.50 7.58
N PRO A 12 -0.90 -3.18 7.46
CA PRO A 12 -0.31 -2.15 8.32
C PRO A 12 -0.50 -2.41 9.82
N ALA A 13 -1.70 -2.79 10.25
CA ALA A 13 -1.96 -3.16 11.63
C ALA A 13 -1.19 -4.43 12.06
N GLY A 14 -0.94 -5.35 11.14
CA GLY A 14 -0.09 -6.52 11.34
C GLY A 14 1.34 -6.12 11.68
N PHE A 15 1.92 -5.19 10.92
CA PHE A 15 3.24 -4.64 11.20
C PHE A 15 3.31 -4.00 12.60
N VAL A 16 2.36 -3.13 12.94
CA VAL A 16 2.27 -2.49 14.26
C VAL A 16 2.18 -3.53 15.39
N ARG A 17 1.36 -4.57 15.22
CA ARG A 17 1.24 -5.66 16.20
C ARG A 17 2.53 -6.46 16.34
N GLY A 18 3.27 -6.72 15.25
CA GLY A 18 4.56 -7.40 15.29
C GLY A 18 5.60 -6.62 16.09
N VAL A 19 5.70 -5.30 15.85
CA VAL A 19 6.57 -4.40 16.61
C VAL A 19 6.22 -4.45 18.11
N LEU A 20 4.93 -4.33 18.44
CA LEU A 20 4.46 -4.37 19.83
C LEU A 20 4.78 -5.70 20.51
N ALA A 21 4.58 -6.83 19.83
CA ALA A 21 4.89 -8.15 20.35
C ALA A 21 6.36 -8.26 20.77
N SER A 22 7.28 -7.81 19.89
CA SER A 22 8.71 -7.79 20.19
C SER A 22 9.06 -6.90 21.39
N LEU A 23 8.46 -5.72 21.50
CA LEU A 23 8.66 -4.83 22.65
C LEU A 23 8.14 -5.44 23.97
N ARG A 24 6.99 -6.13 23.93
CA ARG A 24 6.44 -6.86 25.09
C ARG A 24 7.32 -8.03 25.54
N GLU A 25 8.01 -8.65 24.58
CA GLU A 25 9.02 -9.67 24.85
C GLU A 25 10.35 -9.09 25.39
N GLY A 26 10.44 -7.77 25.60
CA GLY A 26 11.64 -7.10 26.08
C GLY A 26 12.77 -7.06 25.04
N ARG A 27 12.42 -6.98 23.78
CA ARG A 27 13.35 -6.87 22.65
C ARG A 27 13.31 -5.43 22.11
N SER A 28 14.46 -4.85 21.86
CA SER A 28 14.58 -3.66 21.03
C SER A 28 14.15 -3.95 19.61
N VAL A 29 13.70 -2.94 18.87
CA VAL A 29 13.21 -3.13 17.50
C VAL A 29 13.90 -2.20 16.51
N ALA A 30 14.41 -2.73 15.43
CA ALA A 30 14.81 -1.97 14.25
C ALA A 30 13.64 -2.01 13.24
N LEU A 31 13.19 -0.83 12.80
CA LEU A 31 12.13 -0.67 11.81
C LEU A 31 12.78 -0.37 10.46
N LEU A 32 12.75 -1.33 9.54
CA LEU A 32 13.34 -1.20 8.21
C LEU A 32 12.30 -0.59 7.28
N LEU A 33 12.50 0.64 6.87
CA LEU A 33 11.53 1.45 6.14
C LEU A 33 12.15 1.96 4.83
N PRO A 34 11.41 1.96 3.71
CA PRO A 34 11.87 2.64 2.50
C PRO A 34 11.81 4.16 2.68
N PHE A 35 12.49 4.93 1.82
CA PHE A 35 12.15 6.33 1.63
C PHE A 35 10.67 6.44 1.26
N HIS A 36 10.02 7.49 1.67
CA HIS A 36 8.58 7.68 1.43
C HIS A 36 7.69 6.57 2.02
N ALA A 37 8.14 5.92 3.11
CA ALA A 37 7.25 5.07 3.90
C ALA A 37 5.98 5.84 4.30
N PRO A 38 4.84 5.14 4.47
CA PRO A 38 3.59 5.80 4.84
C PRO A 38 3.72 6.66 6.08
N GLY A 39 3.23 7.89 5.99
CA GLY A 39 3.19 8.80 7.15
C GLY A 39 2.32 8.27 8.29
N GLY A 40 2.53 8.80 9.51
CA GLY A 40 1.70 8.44 10.67
C GLY A 40 2.11 7.14 11.38
N LEU A 41 3.26 6.54 11.06
CA LEU A 41 3.76 5.34 11.75
C LEU A 41 4.01 5.60 13.24
N GLU A 42 4.61 6.75 13.57
CA GLU A 42 4.88 7.13 14.96
C GLU A 42 3.57 7.29 15.73
N GLU A 43 2.58 7.97 15.15
CA GLU A 43 1.25 8.16 15.70
C GLU A 43 0.49 6.83 15.85
N ALA A 44 0.67 5.90 14.93
CA ALA A 44 0.06 4.57 15.01
C ALA A 44 0.69 3.70 16.10
N LEU A 45 2.00 3.80 16.27
CA LEU A 45 2.74 3.06 17.29
C LEU A 45 2.59 3.67 18.69
N ALA A 46 2.52 5.00 18.83
CA ALA A 46 2.55 5.69 20.12
C ALA A 46 1.50 5.22 21.15
N PRO A 47 0.20 5.01 20.80
CA PRO A 47 -0.79 4.52 21.77
C PRO A 47 -0.43 3.14 22.30
N VAL A 48 0.01 2.27 21.42
CA VAL A 48 0.28 0.85 21.69
C VAL A 48 1.56 0.67 22.50
N ILE A 49 2.58 1.47 22.19
CA ILE A 49 3.88 1.45 22.86
C ILE A 49 3.77 1.97 24.29
N ARG A 50 2.92 2.98 24.55
CA ARG A 50 2.67 3.53 25.90
C ARG A 50 2.11 2.49 26.86
N GLU A 51 1.46 1.46 26.36
CA GLU A 51 1.01 0.32 27.17
C GLU A 51 2.17 -0.55 27.67
N VAL A 52 3.33 -0.52 26.99
CA VAL A 52 4.53 -1.25 27.39
C VAL A 52 5.37 -0.43 28.34
N ARG A 53 5.77 0.78 27.92
CA ARG A 53 6.58 1.73 28.70
C ARG A 53 6.41 3.16 28.17
N PRO A 54 6.66 4.19 29.00
CA PRO A 54 6.79 5.57 28.52
C PRO A 54 7.90 5.67 27.46
N VAL A 55 7.60 6.31 26.32
CA VAL A 55 8.56 6.52 25.23
C VAL A 55 9.28 7.84 25.42
N GLU A 56 10.60 7.83 25.29
CA GLU A 56 11.45 9.01 25.30
C GLU A 56 12.20 9.13 23.96
N ALA A 57 12.09 10.28 23.30
CA ALA A 57 12.92 10.54 22.13
C ALA A 57 14.40 10.71 22.53
N HIS A 58 15.30 10.09 21.79
CA HIS A 58 16.73 10.28 21.87
C HIS A 58 17.30 10.69 20.51
N ASN A 59 17.83 11.90 20.45
CA ASN A 59 18.37 12.42 19.19
C ASN A 59 19.81 11.96 19.01
N ALA A 60 20.07 11.20 17.97
CA ALA A 60 21.39 10.74 17.56
C ALA A 60 22.31 11.88 17.02
N LEU A 61 21.78 13.10 16.89
CA LEU A 61 22.51 14.27 16.38
C LEU A 61 23.58 14.83 17.35
N ALA A 62 23.51 14.51 18.63
CA ALA A 62 24.51 14.96 19.58
C ALA A 62 25.89 14.43 19.18
N GLY A 63 26.84 15.31 18.88
CA GLY A 63 28.16 15.05 18.26
C GLY A 63 29.11 14.11 19.01
N HIS A 64 28.58 13.14 19.73
CA HIS A 64 29.30 12.18 20.56
C HIS A 64 29.02 10.75 20.11
N LEU A 65 29.94 9.84 20.43
CA LEU A 65 29.68 8.41 20.29
C LEU A 65 28.43 8.00 21.08
N PRO A 66 27.63 7.01 20.62
CA PRO A 66 26.36 6.62 21.25
C PRO A 66 26.46 6.36 22.75
N ALA A 67 27.43 5.58 23.18
CA ALA A 67 27.66 5.31 24.60
C ALA A 67 27.92 6.60 25.39
N GLN A 68 28.73 7.50 24.87
CA GLN A 68 29.04 8.78 25.52
C GLN A 68 27.79 9.65 25.68
N ALA A 69 27.01 9.80 24.61
CA ALA A 69 25.77 10.60 24.64
C ALA A 69 24.75 10.04 25.63
N LEU A 70 24.63 8.71 25.72
CA LEU A 70 23.74 8.05 26.68
C LEU A 70 24.24 8.19 28.13
N PHE A 71 25.56 8.09 28.37
CA PHE A 71 26.14 8.36 29.70
C PHE A 71 25.91 9.80 30.12
N GLU A 72 26.14 10.78 29.25
CA GLU A 72 25.91 12.19 29.56
C GLU A 72 24.43 12.48 29.89
N ARG A 73 23.51 11.77 29.25
CA ARG A 73 22.08 11.92 29.48
C ARG A 73 21.61 11.24 30.78
N PHE A 74 22.02 9.99 31.00
CA PHE A 74 21.45 9.16 32.06
C PHE A 74 22.39 8.93 33.25
N TRP A 75 23.69 9.13 33.06
CA TRP A 75 24.69 8.96 34.14
C TRP A 75 25.78 10.02 34.11
N PRO A 76 25.42 11.32 34.14
CA PRO A 76 26.42 12.40 34.05
C PRO A 76 27.43 12.37 35.20
N ALA A 77 27.06 11.85 36.37
CA ALA A 77 27.93 11.72 37.57
C ALA A 77 28.70 10.38 37.58
N ALA A 78 28.77 9.63 36.48
CA ALA A 78 29.55 8.39 36.44
C ALA A 78 31.02 8.66 36.83
N PRO A 79 31.63 7.78 37.68
CA PRO A 79 33.03 7.91 38.06
C PRO A 79 33.94 8.04 36.82
N ALA A 80 35.00 8.87 36.91
CA ALA A 80 35.89 9.12 35.78
C ALA A 80 36.60 7.85 35.25
N ILE A 81 36.73 6.83 36.10
CA ILE A 81 37.32 5.54 35.76
C ILE A 81 36.31 4.62 35.03
N THR A 82 35.03 4.98 34.95
CA THR A 82 34.00 4.15 34.32
C THR A 82 34.19 4.20 32.80
N VAL A 83 34.45 3.05 32.19
CA VAL A 83 34.48 2.94 30.74
C VAL A 83 33.12 3.15 30.17
N ARG A 84 32.94 4.11 29.27
CA ARG A 84 31.64 4.45 28.65
C ARG A 84 31.36 3.47 27.51
N ASN A 85 30.72 2.34 27.87
CA ASN A 85 30.30 1.29 26.95
C ASN A 85 28.89 0.79 27.27
N ALA A 86 28.32 -0.06 26.42
CA ALA A 86 26.96 -0.57 26.57
C ALA A 86 26.80 -1.39 27.87
N ARG A 87 27.80 -2.19 28.22
CA ARG A 87 27.74 -3.04 29.43
C ARG A 87 27.67 -2.22 30.72
N ASN A 88 28.50 -1.19 30.85
CA ASN A 88 28.52 -0.37 32.07
C ASN A 88 27.28 0.52 32.14
N LEU A 89 26.70 0.91 31.01
CA LEU A 89 25.46 1.68 30.97
C LEU A 89 24.28 0.88 31.57
N LEU A 90 24.25 -0.43 31.43
CA LEU A 90 23.23 -1.31 32.03
C LEU A 90 23.25 -1.30 33.58
N ALA A 91 24.37 -0.91 34.22
CA ALA A 91 24.43 -0.75 35.66
C ALA A 91 23.83 0.58 36.16
N CYS A 92 23.49 1.50 35.25
CA CYS A 92 22.88 2.77 35.59
C CYS A 92 21.37 2.61 35.85
N GLU A 93 20.91 2.84 37.07
CA GLU A 93 19.48 2.74 37.44
C GLU A 93 18.61 3.69 36.61
N ASP A 94 19.09 4.92 36.36
CA ASP A 94 18.36 5.91 35.57
C ASP A 94 18.21 5.54 34.11
N PHE A 95 19.07 4.65 33.60
CA PHE A 95 18.95 4.12 32.24
C PHE A 95 18.04 2.90 32.16
N GLN A 96 17.92 2.12 33.23
CA GLN A 96 17.17 0.86 33.23
C GLN A 96 15.67 1.07 32.98
N GLY A 97 15.06 0.10 32.31
CA GLY A 97 13.62 0.01 32.14
C GLY A 97 13.00 1.06 31.21
N ARG A 98 13.78 1.81 30.47
CA ARG A 98 13.30 2.85 29.53
C ARG A 98 12.96 2.31 28.17
N LEU A 99 12.29 3.11 27.38
CA LEU A 99 12.04 2.88 25.97
C LEU A 99 12.44 4.13 25.17
N LEU A 100 13.50 4.01 24.39
CA LEU A 100 14.10 5.12 23.65
C LEU A 100 13.77 5.02 22.17
N TRP A 101 13.13 6.05 21.62
CA TRP A 101 12.93 6.22 20.19
C TRP A 101 14.12 7.01 19.62
N LEU A 102 14.95 6.36 18.80
CA LEU A 102 16.09 7.02 18.17
C LEU A 102 15.61 7.89 17.00
N THR A 103 16.05 9.15 17.00
CA THR A 103 15.77 10.11 15.93
C THR A 103 17.07 10.66 15.35
N GLY A 104 17.04 11.22 14.13
CA GLY A 104 18.18 11.91 13.53
C GLY A 104 19.33 10.99 13.11
N LEU A 105 19.07 9.70 12.88
CA LEU A 105 20.05 8.80 12.26
C LEU A 105 20.32 9.22 10.82
N THR A 106 21.61 9.30 10.48
CA THR A 106 22.12 9.55 9.13
C THR A 106 23.10 8.44 8.73
N GLU A 107 23.49 8.36 7.46
CA GLU A 107 24.44 7.37 6.98
C GLU A 107 25.80 7.46 7.72
N GLU A 108 26.24 8.68 8.11
CA GLU A 108 27.47 8.89 8.88
C GLU A 108 27.36 8.43 10.35
N ARG A 109 26.15 8.54 10.93
CA ARG A 109 25.91 8.24 12.35
C ARG A 109 25.47 6.83 12.59
N TRP A 110 24.95 6.19 11.58
CA TRP A 110 24.46 4.83 11.71
C TRP A 110 25.53 3.79 12.08
N PRO A 111 26.72 3.76 11.48
CA PRO A 111 27.74 2.76 11.82
C PRO A 111 28.08 2.72 13.32
N PRO A 112 28.41 3.82 14.01
CA PRO A 112 28.67 3.78 15.45
C PRO A 112 27.44 3.40 16.29
N TRP A 113 26.24 3.80 15.89
CA TRP A 113 25.01 3.35 16.55
C TRP A 113 24.75 1.86 16.37
N ARG A 114 25.01 1.35 15.19
CA ARG A 114 24.87 -0.09 14.91
C ARG A 114 25.84 -0.90 15.76
N GLU A 115 27.10 -0.50 15.85
CA GLU A 115 28.10 -1.15 16.71
C GLU A 115 27.69 -1.13 18.19
N PHE A 116 27.26 0.02 18.67
CA PHE A 116 26.72 0.16 20.03
C PHE A 116 25.53 -0.78 20.28
N LEU A 117 24.58 -0.85 19.37
CA LEU A 117 23.38 -1.71 19.52
C LEU A 117 23.75 -3.20 19.50
N VAL A 118 24.77 -3.61 18.74
CA VAL A 118 25.29 -4.99 18.76
C VAL A 118 25.95 -5.31 20.11
N GLU A 119 26.77 -4.40 20.64
CA GLU A 119 27.38 -4.54 21.97
C GLU A 119 26.30 -4.57 23.06
N TYR A 120 25.32 -3.67 22.96
CA TYR A 120 24.21 -3.58 23.90
C TYR A 120 23.35 -4.84 23.91
N GLU A 121 23.03 -5.41 22.75
CA GLU A 121 22.29 -6.65 22.60
C GLU A 121 23.01 -7.79 23.37
N GLN A 122 24.31 -7.96 23.15
CA GLN A 122 25.10 -8.99 23.83
C GLN A 122 25.11 -8.80 25.36
N ALA A 123 25.25 -7.55 25.81
CA ALA A 123 25.24 -7.22 27.23
C ALA A 123 23.86 -7.46 27.88
N CYS A 124 22.78 -7.21 27.14
CA CYS A 124 21.40 -7.40 27.61
C CYS A 124 20.99 -8.85 27.85
N ARG A 125 21.66 -9.84 27.23
CA ARG A 125 21.30 -11.25 27.33
C ARG A 125 21.28 -11.77 28.79
N SER A 126 22.16 -11.23 29.62
CA SER A 126 22.26 -11.56 31.05
C SER A 126 21.38 -10.70 31.97
N VAL A 127 20.69 -9.69 31.41
CA VAL A 127 19.87 -8.76 32.18
C VAL A 127 18.40 -9.20 32.14
N PRO A 128 17.69 -9.27 33.29
CA PRO A 128 16.27 -9.55 33.29
C PRO A 128 15.49 -8.55 32.43
N GLN A 129 14.48 -9.03 31.72
CA GLN A 129 13.71 -8.26 30.73
C GLN A 129 13.20 -6.91 31.27
N PHE A 130 12.78 -6.85 32.53
CA PHE A 130 12.24 -5.66 33.17
C PHE A 130 13.26 -4.51 33.24
N TYR A 131 14.54 -4.83 33.48
CA TYR A 131 15.61 -3.84 33.61
C TYR A 131 16.24 -3.41 32.28
N ARG A 132 15.94 -4.10 31.17
CA ARG A 132 16.46 -3.74 29.85
C ARG A 132 15.86 -2.42 29.39
N THR A 133 16.68 -1.49 28.96
CA THR A 133 16.23 -0.37 28.14
C THR A 133 16.02 -0.84 26.74
N LEU A 134 14.88 -0.51 26.15
CA LEU A 134 14.54 -0.92 24.79
C LEU A 134 14.75 0.25 23.83
N PHE A 135 15.15 -0.05 22.62
CA PHE A 135 15.33 0.92 21.56
C PHE A 135 14.32 0.66 20.44
N ILE A 136 13.70 1.73 19.92
CA ILE A 136 13.01 1.75 18.64
C ILE A 136 13.91 2.50 17.68
N VAL A 137 14.34 1.83 16.63
CA VAL A 137 15.37 2.31 15.70
C VAL A 137 14.80 2.39 14.28
N PRO A 138 14.21 3.52 13.86
CA PRO A 138 13.77 3.69 12.48
C PRO A 138 14.98 3.79 11.54
N LEU A 139 15.11 2.82 10.65
CA LEU A 139 16.15 2.76 9.60
C LEU A 139 15.48 3.03 8.27
N ILE A 140 15.67 4.24 7.73
CA ILE A 140 14.96 4.72 6.54
C ILE A 140 15.90 4.71 5.33
N GLY A 141 15.41 4.22 4.19
CA GLY A 141 16.16 4.21 2.94
C GLY A 141 17.43 3.38 3.03
N PRO A 142 18.62 3.89 2.65
CA PRO A 142 19.87 3.15 2.66
C PRO A 142 20.25 2.58 4.03
N LEU A 143 19.80 3.20 5.14
CA LEU A 143 20.06 2.69 6.49
C LEU A 143 19.42 1.31 6.70
N ALA A 144 18.30 1.05 6.06
CA ALA A 144 17.57 -0.22 6.15
C ALA A 144 18.35 -1.39 5.52
N LEU A 145 19.33 -1.13 4.68
CA LEU A 145 20.18 -2.16 4.05
C LEU A 145 21.25 -2.73 4.99
N ALA A 146 21.52 -2.06 6.11
CA ALA A 146 22.53 -2.47 7.08
C ALA A 146 21.96 -2.54 8.50
N PRO A 147 20.89 -3.35 8.75
CA PRO A 147 20.27 -3.44 10.07
C PRO A 147 21.24 -4.05 11.10
N PRO A 148 20.97 -3.88 12.41
CA PRO A 148 21.64 -4.67 13.42
C PRO A 148 21.21 -6.14 13.27
N PRO A 149 22.00 -7.11 13.70
CA PRO A 149 21.59 -8.52 13.70
C PRO A 149 20.33 -8.72 14.53
N ALA A 150 19.37 -9.49 13.98
CA ALA A 150 18.21 -9.93 14.74
C ALA A 150 18.66 -11.07 15.68
N GLU A 151 18.59 -10.82 16.98
CA GLU A 151 19.10 -11.71 18.04
C GLU A 151 18.11 -11.79 19.21
N VAL A 152 18.54 -12.30 20.35
CA VAL A 152 17.67 -12.55 21.53
C VAL A 152 17.00 -11.25 22.03
N CYS A 153 17.74 -10.14 22.09
CA CYS A 153 17.26 -8.86 22.62
C CYS A 153 17.00 -7.79 21.54
N MET A 154 17.12 -8.15 20.25
CA MET A 154 16.92 -7.27 19.10
C MET A 154 16.05 -7.96 18.05
N ALA A 155 15.00 -7.31 17.60
CA ALA A 155 14.17 -7.75 16.48
C ALA A 155 14.27 -6.76 15.32
N CYS A 156 14.18 -7.25 14.09
CA CYS A 156 14.04 -6.42 12.89
C CYS A 156 12.64 -6.61 12.31
N HIS A 157 11.95 -5.52 12.05
CA HIS A 157 10.66 -5.49 11.38
C HIS A 157 10.80 -4.75 10.06
N GLU A 158 10.64 -5.45 8.97
CA GLU A 158 10.74 -4.89 7.62
C GLU A 158 9.35 -4.51 7.13
N TRP A 159 9.21 -3.28 6.59
CA TRP A 159 7.96 -2.80 6.00
C TRP A 159 7.60 -3.47 4.67
N ARG A 160 8.48 -4.27 4.10
CA ARG A 160 8.27 -4.96 2.84
C ARG A 160 7.07 -5.91 2.92
N ASP A 161 6.29 -5.98 1.85
CA ASP A 161 5.09 -6.84 1.72
C ASP A 161 4.00 -6.60 2.79
N CYS A 162 4.06 -5.45 3.50
CA CYS A 162 3.10 -5.15 4.57
C CYS A 162 1.73 -4.66 4.04
N VAL A 163 1.65 -4.24 2.79
CA VAL A 163 0.41 -3.71 2.20
C VAL A 163 -0.02 -4.60 1.04
N SER A 164 -1.14 -5.29 1.21
CA SER A 164 -1.73 -6.12 0.16
C SER A 164 -2.57 -5.29 -0.82
N GLU A 165 -2.88 -5.87 -1.99
CA GLU A 165 -3.84 -5.28 -2.94
C GLU A 165 -5.21 -5.06 -2.29
N MET A 166 -5.62 -5.97 -1.41
CA MET A 166 -6.89 -5.87 -0.71
C MET A 166 -6.88 -4.73 0.32
N ASP A 167 -5.76 -4.51 1.03
CA ASP A 167 -5.61 -3.37 1.93
C ASP A 167 -5.80 -2.06 1.16
N MET A 168 -5.13 -1.91 0.02
CA MET A 168 -5.22 -0.68 -0.78
C MET A 168 -6.61 -0.49 -1.39
N LEU A 169 -7.26 -1.56 -1.86
CA LEU A 169 -8.63 -1.49 -2.35
C LEU A 169 -9.60 -1.05 -1.23
N LEU A 170 -9.45 -1.63 -0.04
CA LEU A 170 -10.26 -1.28 1.13
C LEU A 170 -10.01 0.19 1.55
N TYR A 171 -8.74 0.61 1.55
CA TYR A 171 -8.36 2.00 1.84
C TYR A 171 -9.06 2.99 0.91
N CYS A 172 -8.98 2.76 -0.41
CA CYS A 172 -9.63 3.61 -1.41
C CYS A 172 -11.16 3.60 -1.28
N ALA A 173 -11.76 2.42 -1.04
CA ALA A 173 -13.20 2.30 -0.88
C ALA A 173 -13.73 3.04 0.35
N LEU A 174 -13.04 2.92 1.50
CA LEU A 174 -13.40 3.61 2.74
C LEU A 174 -13.16 5.12 2.63
N SER A 175 -12.09 5.56 1.98
CA SER A 175 -11.81 6.98 1.73
C SER A 175 -12.91 7.66 0.89
N LEU A 176 -13.58 6.91 0.00
CA LEU A 176 -14.69 7.39 -0.81
C LEU A 176 -16.07 7.22 -0.16
N GLN A 177 -16.16 6.63 1.03
CA GLN A 177 -17.46 6.31 1.65
C GLN A 177 -18.34 7.53 1.87
N ALA A 178 -17.76 8.65 2.30
CA ALA A 178 -18.46 9.91 2.51
C ALA A 178 -18.65 10.75 1.23
N SER A 179 -18.17 10.28 0.08
CA SER A 179 -18.27 10.99 -1.20
C SER A 179 -19.71 10.99 -1.72
N SER A 180 -20.14 12.08 -2.34
CA SER A 180 -21.43 12.22 -3.04
C SER A 180 -21.50 11.49 -4.39
N LEU A 181 -20.42 10.83 -4.81
CA LEU A 181 -20.39 10.08 -6.07
C LEU A 181 -21.35 8.90 -6.07
N PRO A 182 -21.97 8.56 -7.23
CA PRO A 182 -22.77 7.35 -7.39
C PRO A 182 -21.98 6.08 -6.99
N ALA A 183 -22.63 5.09 -6.40
CA ALA A 183 -21.99 3.89 -5.88
C ALA A 183 -21.12 3.14 -6.91
N ALA A 184 -21.59 3.04 -8.16
CA ALA A 184 -20.82 2.41 -9.23
C ALA A 184 -19.56 3.20 -9.60
N VAL A 185 -19.61 4.54 -9.58
CA VAL A 185 -18.46 5.41 -9.81
C VAL A 185 -17.46 5.29 -8.67
N ARG A 186 -17.93 5.28 -7.40
CA ARG A 186 -17.05 5.06 -6.24
C ARG A 186 -16.31 3.73 -6.32
N LYS A 187 -17.01 2.64 -6.65
CA LYS A 187 -16.38 1.31 -6.81
C LYS A 187 -15.32 1.32 -7.91
N LEU A 188 -15.61 1.94 -9.05
CA LEU A 188 -14.69 2.03 -10.17
C LEU A 188 -13.46 2.87 -9.81
N THR A 189 -13.66 4.06 -9.24
CA THR A 189 -12.57 4.93 -8.81
C THR A 189 -11.68 4.22 -7.77
N ALA A 190 -12.28 3.57 -6.76
CA ALA A 190 -11.53 2.83 -5.75
C ALA A 190 -10.67 1.72 -6.37
N ALA A 191 -11.22 0.93 -7.30
CA ALA A 191 -10.49 -0.15 -7.94
C ALA A 191 -9.34 0.34 -8.83
N VAL A 192 -9.57 1.37 -9.65
CA VAL A 192 -8.53 1.93 -10.51
C VAL A 192 -7.43 2.61 -9.70
N VAL A 193 -7.81 3.39 -8.67
CA VAL A 193 -6.82 4.05 -7.81
C VAL A 193 -6.00 3.04 -7.02
N ALA A 194 -6.59 1.96 -6.51
CA ALA A 194 -5.86 0.91 -5.82
C ALA A 194 -4.80 0.24 -6.71
N GLU A 195 -5.15 -0.06 -7.97
CA GLU A 195 -4.19 -0.62 -8.95
C GLU A 195 -3.05 0.34 -9.30
N LEU A 196 -3.31 1.66 -9.29
CA LEU A 196 -2.30 2.68 -9.55
C LEU A 196 -1.44 2.99 -8.33
N ALA A 197 -2.03 3.02 -7.14
CA ALA A 197 -1.34 3.35 -5.89
C ALA A 197 -0.49 2.19 -5.36
N LEU A 198 -0.87 0.94 -5.65
CA LEU A 198 -0.20 -0.29 -5.21
C LEU A 198 -0.16 -0.39 -3.67
N TRP A 199 0.99 -0.06 -3.06
CA TRP A 199 1.23 -0.07 -1.61
C TRP A 199 1.25 1.32 -0.97
N ASP A 200 1.16 2.39 -1.78
CA ASP A 200 1.42 3.77 -1.34
C ASP A 200 0.12 4.55 -1.09
N PRO A 201 -0.26 4.77 0.17
CA PRO A 201 -1.45 5.55 0.50
C PRO A 201 -1.35 7.01 0.05
N GLY A 202 -0.15 7.60 0.01
CA GLY A 202 0.02 8.98 -0.46
C GLY A 202 -0.34 9.13 -1.94
N THR A 203 0.02 8.16 -2.77
CA THR A 203 -0.41 8.13 -4.18
C THR A 203 -1.93 7.92 -4.28
N ALA A 204 -2.51 7.05 -3.44
CA ALA A 204 -3.97 6.89 -3.41
C ALA A 204 -4.67 8.20 -3.05
N GLU A 205 -4.20 8.90 -2.02
CA GLU A 205 -4.76 10.19 -1.59
C GLU A 205 -4.70 11.24 -2.70
N ALA A 206 -3.56 11.38 -3.37
CA ALA A 206 -3.39 12.33 -4.47
C ALA A 206 -4.34 12.04 -5.65
N LEU A 207 -4.49 10.76 -6.02
CA LEU A 207 -5.40 10.34 -7.08
C LEU A 207 -6.88 10.50 -6.69
N LEU A 208 -7.23 10.24 -5.41
CA LEU A 208 -8.60 10.41 -4.90
C LEU A 208 -8.99 11.88 -4.70
N ALA A 209 -8.01 12.75 -4.45
CA ALA A 209 -8.23 14.20 -4.34
C ALA A 209 -8.46 14.88 -5.70
N ALA A 210 -8.03 14.24 -6.79
CA ALA A 210 -8.28 14.71 -8.13
C ALA A 210 -9.75 14.50 -8.56
N GLU A 211 -10.16 15.12 -9.69
CA GLU A 211 -11.48 14.85 -10.27
C GLU A 211 -11.62 13.32 -10.53
N PRO A 212 -12.76 12.69 -10.19
CA PRO A 212 -12.92 11.22 -10.16
C PRO A 212 -12.50 10.50 -11.45
N TRP A 213 -12.69 11.14 -12.61
CA TRP A 213 -12.35 10.55 -13.91
C TRP A 213 -10.87 10.73 -14.28
N ARG A 214 -10.12 11.53 -13.53
CA ARG A 214 -8.66 11.70 -13.72
C ARG A 214 -7.90 10.40 -13.46
N CYS A 215 -8.42 9.49 -12.65
CA CYS A 215 -7.82 8.17 -12.46
C CYS A 215 -7.76 7.32 -13.75
N LEU A 216 -8.56 7.62 -14.77
CA LEU A 216 -8.48 6.98 -16.09
C LEU A 216 -7.42 7.61 -17.02
N SER A 217 -6.90 8.79 -16.68
CA SER A 217 -5.78 9.48 -17.35
C SER A 217 -4.83 10.03 -16.28
N PRO A 218 -4.15 9.15 -15.52
CA PRO A 218 -3.49 9.50 -14.25
C PRO A 218 -2.12 10.17 -14.43
N LEU A 219 -1.57 10.23 -15.65
CA LEU A 219 -0.17 10.62 -15.91
C LEU A 219 0.22 11.96 -15.27
N GLU A 220 -0.62 12.99 -15.37
CA GLU A 220 -0.33 14.31 -14.81
C GLU A 220 -0.16 14.25 -13.28
N VAL A 221 -1.06 13.53 -12.59
CA VAL A 221 -1.00 13.35 -11.13
C VAL A 221 0.23 12.55 -10.74
N LEU A 222 0.50 11.45 -11.45
CA LEU A 222 1.64 10.56 -11.17
C LEU A 222 2.98 11.28 -11.39
N VAL A 223 3.10 12.08 -12.46
CA VAL A 223 4.30 12.90 -12.71
C VAL A 223 4.46 13.98 -11.62
N GLY A 224 3.35 14.56 -11.12
CA GLY A 224 3.38 15.47 -9.98
C GLY A 224 3.97 14.81 -8.73
N ILE A 225 3.49 13.62 -8.37
CA ILE A 225 4.00 12.84 -7.24
C ILE A 225 5.49 12.53 -7.41
N ALA A 226 5.92 12.08 -8.60
CA ALA A 226 7.33 11.78 -8.85
C ALA A 226 8.21 13.02 -8.63
N LYS A 227 7.78 14.19 -9.11
CA LYS A 227 8.51 15.47 -8.92
C LYS A 227 8.61 15.86 -7.45
N GLU A 228 7.53 15.75 -6.70
CA GLU A 228 7.51 16.04 -5.25
C GLU A 228 8.48 15.14 -4.47
N ARG A 229 8.65 13.88 -4.93
CA ARG A 229 9.57 12.90 -4.34
C ARG A 229 11.01 13.00 -4.90
N GLY A 230 11.27 13.89 -5.85
CA GLY A 230 12.56 14.02 -6.51
C GLY A 230 12.91 12.88 -7.46
N TRP A 231 11.91 12.09 -7.90
CA TRP A 231 12.12 10.99 -8.85
C TRP A 231 12.20 11.50 -10.29
N THR A 232 13.12 10.93 -11.04
CA THR A 232 13.38 11.24 -12.45
C THR A 232 13.37 9.96 -13.30
N ALA A 233 13.48 10.10 -14.62
CA ALA A 233 13.61 8.95 -15.51
C ALA A 233 14.85 8.07 -15.20
N GLN A 234 15.88 8.62 -14.56
CA GLN A 234 17.10 7.91 -14.16
C GLN A 234 17.03 7.31 -12.75
N THR A 235 15.98 7.59 -11.99
CA THR A 235 15.84 7.03 -10.64
C THR A 235 15.71 5.50 -10.74
N PRO A 236 16.56 4.74 -10.03
CA PRO A 236 16.49 3.28 -10.07
C PRO A 236 15.24 2.78 -9.33
N ALA A 237 14.72 1.65 -9.79
CA ALA A 237 13.69 0.93 -9.05
C ALA A 237 14.35 0.16 -7.91
N SER A 238 14.07 0.55 -6.67
CA SER A 238 14.62 -0.09 -5.48
C SER A 238 13.65 -0.01 -4.31
N TRP A 239 13.73 -0.98 -3.40
CA TRP A 239 12.87 -1.00 -2.24
C TRP A 239 13.21 0.13 -1.25
N GLU A 240 14.48 0.30 -0.96
CA GLU A 240 14.97 1.37 -0.07
C GLU A 240 14.62 2.77 -0.58
N GLY A 241 14.58 2.95 -1.91
CA GLY A 241 14.11 4.19 -2.56
C GLY A 241 12.61 4.40 -2.52
N GLY A 242 11.83 3.39 -2.08
CA GLY A 242 10.37 3.41 -2.10
C GLY A 242 9.75 3.32 -3.49
N THR A 243 10.57 2.97 -4.50
CA THR A 243 10.16 2.92 -5.91
C THR A 243 9.81 1.52 -6.39
N LEU A 244 10.08 0.49 -5.59
CA LEU A 244 9.86 -0.91 -5.92
C LEU A 244 9.33 -1.65 -4.69
N GLU A 245 8.34 -2.52 -4.89
CA GLU A 245 7.86 -3.43 -3.86
C GLU A 245 7.75 -4.85 -4.41
N ARG A 246 7.83 -5.82 -3.54
CA ARG A 246 7.59 -7.22 -3.88
C ARG A 246 6.08 -7.49 -3.93
N ALA A 247 5.66 -8.41 -4.78
CA ALA A 247 4.29 -8.90 -4.86
C ALA A 247 4.29 -10.38 -5.21
N ASP A 248 3.16 -11.06 -5.03
CA ASP A 248 3.01 -12.50 -5.27
C ASP A 248 3.48 -12.95 -6.66
N HIS A 249 3.39 -12.07 -7.66
CA HIS A 249 3.74 -12.34 -9.06
C HIS A 249 5.03 -11.63 -9.52
N GLY A 250 5.89 -11.21 -8.60
CA GLY A 250 7.15 -10.52 -8.89
C GLY A 250 7.21 -9.09 -8.37
N ASN A 251 8.27 -8.39 -8.71
CA ASN A 251 8.47 -7.01 -8.27
C ASN A 251 7.55 -6.05 -9.03
N ARG A 252 6.94 -5.10 -8.30
CA ARG A 252 6.13 -4.01 -8.86
C ARG A 252 6.86 -2.68 -8.70
N VAL A 253 7.03 -1.97 -9.81
CA VAL A 253 7.58 -0.61 -9.82
C VAL A 253 6.48 0.40 -9.54
N HIS A 254 6.78 1.43 -8.77
CA HIS A 254 5.82 2.48 -8.40
C HIS A 254 5.28 3.24 -9.62
N SER A 255 3.96 3.47 -9.69
CA SER A 255 3.32 4.09 -10.87
C SER A 255 3.84 5.50 -11.19
N ALA A 256 4.18 6.30 -10.17
CA ALA A 256 4.75 7.62 -10.39
C ALA A 256 6.16 7.56 -11.00
N LEU A 257 6.98 6.56 -10.65
CA LEU A 257 8.27 6.33 -11.30
C LEU A 257 8.08 5.93 -12.76
N LEU A 258 7.16 4.99 -13.05
CA LEU A 258 6.83 4.59 -14.42
C LEU A 258 6.38 5.79 -15.27
N ALA A 259 5.61 6.72 -14.69
CA ALA A 259 5.13 7.90 -15.40
C ALA A 259 6.28 8.82 -15.86
N VAL A 260 7.31 9.03 -15.05
CA VAL A 260 8.48 9.84 -15.46
C VAL A 260 9.47 9.08 -16.32
N GLN A 261 9.42 7.75 -16.31
CA GLN A 261 10.20 6.88 -17.21
C GLN A 261 9.53 6.69 -18.58
N GLY A 262 8.30 7.18 -18.77
CA GLY A 262 7.55 7.05 -20.03
C GLY A 262 6.90 5.69 -20.24
N GLU A 263 6.76 4.88 -19.20
CA GLU A 263 6.16 3.54 -19.24
C GLU A 263 4.62 3.60 -19.23
N GLU A 264 4.05 4.34 -20.19
CA GLU A 264 2.60 4.60 -20.25
C GLU A 264 1.78 3.31 -20.49
N ALA A 265 2.36 2.33 -21.17
CA ALA A 265 1.70 1.05 -21.46
C ALA A 265 1.39 0.30 -20.15
N GLU A 266 2.33 0.26 -19.21
CA GLU A 266 2.11 -0.39 -17.91
C GLU A 266 1.10 0.39 -17.05
N ILE A 267 1.13 1.72 -17.08
CA ILE A 267 0.12 2.55 -16.41
C ILE A 267 -1.28 2.28 -16.99
N SER A 268 -1.40 2.22 -18.32
CA SER A 268 -2.66 1.89 -19.00
C SER A 268 -3.15 0.49 -18.62
N ARG A 269 -2.23 -0.48 -18.50
CA ARG A 269 -2.55 -1.85 -18.05
C ARG A 269 -3.12 -1.86 -16.63
N ARG A 270 -2.59 -1.04 -15.71
CA ARG A 270 -3.12 -0.89 -14.34
C ARG A 270 -4.51 -0.28 -14.33
N VAL A 271 -4.72 0.79 -15.11
CA VAL A 271 -6.05 1.39 -15.29
C VAL A 271 -7.02 0.33 -15.81
N TRP A 272 -6.64 -0.41 -16.85
CA TRP A 272 -7.45 -1.49 -17.41
C TRP A 272 -7.78 -2.56 -16.36
N ALA A 273 -6.81 -3.00 -15.55
CA ALA A 273 -7.03 -4.01 -14.50
C ALA A 273 -8.09 -3.56 -13.48
N GLY A 274 -8.03 -2.30 -13.03
CA GLY A 274 -9.05 -1.72 -12.15
C GLY A 274 -10.44 -1.65 -12.81
N LEU A 275 -10.49 -1.30 -14.10
CA LEU A 275 -11.74 -1.27 -14.87
C LEU A 275 -12.35 -2.67 -15.04
N VAL A 276 -11.55 -3.67 -15.38
CA VAL A 276 -11.97 -5.08 -15.53
C VAL A 276 -12.64 -5.57 -14.25
N ARG A 277 -12.02 -5.32 -13.10
CA ARG A 277 -12.51 -5.75 -11.77
C ARG A 277 -13.95 -5.28 -11.50
N VAL A 278 -14.34 -4.13 -12.02
CA VAL A 278 -15.66 -3.54 -11.75
C VAL A 278 -16.62 -3.67 -12.92
N LEU A 279 -16.15 -3.39 -14.14
CA LEU A 279 -17.05 -3.30 -15.30
C LEU A 279 -17.50 -4.67 -15.82
N LEU A 280 -16.63 -5.69 -15.83
CA LEU A 280 -17.03 -7.01 -16.34
C LEU A 280 -18.16 -7.64 -15.51
N PRO A 281 -18.09 -7.71 -14.16
CA PRO A 281 -19.20 -8.19 -13.34
C PRO A 281 -20.48 -7.36 -13.55
N LEU A 282 -20.34 -6.04 -13.62
CA LEU A 282 -21.49 -5.14 -13.80
C LEU A 282 -22.15 -5.29 -15.18
N ILE A 283 -21.37 -5.53 -16.24
CA ILE A 283 -21.89 -5.83 -17.58
C ILE A 283 -22.68 -7.13 -17.53
N GLU A 284 -22.16 -8.15 -16.86
CA GLU A 284 -22.82 -9.45 -16.76
C GLU A 284 -24.10 -9.38 -15.92
N GLU A 285 -24.09 -8.69 -14.78
CA GLU A 285 -25.28 -8.42 -13.97
C GLU A 285 -26.38 -7.73 -14.79
N ARG A 286 -26.01 -6.71 -15.56
CA ARG A 286 -26.97 -5.98 -16.41
C ARG A 286 -27.47 -6.84 -17.58
N ARG A 287 -26.60 -7.67 -18.19
CA ARG A 287 -27.00 -8.63 -19.21
C ARG A 287 -28.08 -9.58 -18.67
N LEU A 288 -27.82 -10.19 -17.51
CA LEU A 288 -28.77 -11.11 -16.86
C LEU A 288 -30.08 -10.41 -16.48
N ALA A 289 -30.03 -9.18 -16.00
CA ALA A 289 -31.23 -8.40 -15.66
C ALA A 289 -32.09 -8.02 -16.88
N LEU A 290 -31.50 -7.97 -18.07
CA LEU A 290 -32.23 -7.71 -19.32
C LEU A 290 -32.92 -8.96 -19.89
N LEU A 291 -32.39 -10.16 -19.66
CA LEU A 291 -32.89 -11.39 -20.25
C LEU A 291 -34.43 -11.61 -20.05
N PRO A 292 -34.99 -11.45 -18.86
CA PRO A 292 -36.47 -11.62 -18.68
C PRO A 292 -37.29 -10.70 -19.55
N LYS A 293 -36.76 -9.52 -19.93
CA LYS A 293 -37.47 -8.52 -20.74
C LYS A 293 -37.40 -8.82 -22.24
N VAL A 294 -36.40 -9.57 -22.67
CA VAL A 294 -36.10 -9.78 -24.11
C VAL A 294 -36.18 -11.23 -24.56
N GLN A 295 -36.18 -12.21 -23.64
CA GLN A 295 -36.13 -13.64 -23.95
C GLN A 295 -37.32 -14.11 -24.81
N SER A 296 -38.51 -13.50 -24.71
CA SER A 296 -39.66 -13.81 -25.55
C SER A 296 -39.44 -13.52 -27.03
N ARG A 297 -38.45 -12.76 -27.37
CA ARG A 297 -38.01 -12.45 -28.76
C ARG A 297 -36.96 -13.43 -29.30
N LEU A 298 -36.47 -14.35 -28.46
CA LEU A 298 -35.51 -15.38 -28.83
C LEU A 298 -36.25 -16.70 -29.06
N ARG A 299 -35.87 -17.42 -30.11
CA ARG A 299 -36.41 -18.75 -30.41
C ARG A 299 -35.34 -19.80 -30.21
N PHE A 300 -35.48 -20.60 -29.17
CA PHE A 300 -34.54 -21.67 -28.83
C PHE A 300 -34.97 -23.02 -29.50
N PRO A 301 -33.98 -23.91 -29.82
CA PRO A 301 -32.55 -23.73 -29.64
C PRO A 301 -31.93 -22.76 -30.66
N ILE A 302 -30.90 -22.03 -30.22
CA ILE A 302 -30.12 -21.09 -31.06
C ILE A 302 -28.77 -21.74 -31.41
N ARG A 303 -28.44 -21.77 -32.70
CA ARG A 303 -27.10 -22.17 -33.18
C ARG A 303 -26.22 -20.91 -33.24
N VAL A 304 -25.11 -20.90 -32.51
CA VAL A 304 -24.11 -19.83 -32.56
C VAL A 304 -23.02 -20.16 -33.60
N ASP A 305 -22.17 -19.19 -33.91
CA ASP A 305 -21.15 -19.30 -34.98
C ASP A 305 -20.14 -20.44 -34.73
N SER A 306 -19.90 -20.83 -33.48
CA SER A 306 -19.11 -22.02 -33.11
C SER A 306 -19.76 -23.35 -33.50
N GLY A 307 -21.01 -23.35 -33.95
CA GLY A 307 -21.83 -24.54 -34.23
C GLY A 307 -22.56 -25.12 -33.04
N GLU A 308 -22.34 -24.60 -31.84
CA GLU A 308 -23.00 -24.99 -30.60
C GLU A 308 -24.49 -24.64 -30.63
N LEU A 309 -25.31 -25.51 -30.02
CA LEU A 309 -26.75 -25.28 -29.83
C LEU A 309 -27.01 -24.81 -28.40
N ILE A 310 -27.48 -23.58 -28.26
CA ILE A 310 -27.84 -22.97 -26.97
C ILE A 310 -29.32 -23.07 -26.78
N SER A 311 -29.73 -23.64 -25.64
CA SER A 311 -31.15 -23.86 -25.27
C SER A 311 -31.64 -22.89 -24.20
N ASP A 312 -30.77 -22.19 -23.50
CA ASP A 312 -31.10 -21.19 -22.48
C ASP A 312 -30.54 -19.80 -22.86
N ALA A 313 -31.36 -18.77 -22.67
CA ALA A 313 -30.93 -17.39 -22.90
C ALA A 313 -29.77 -16.96 -22.02
N ARG A 314 -29.58 -17.58 -20.85
CA ARG A 314 -28.50 -17.28 -19.92
C ARG A 314 -27.12 -17.63 -20.48
N ASP A 315 -27.07 -18.67 -21.35
CA ASP A 315 -25.83 -19.16 -21.95
C ASP A 315 -25.41 -18.33 -23.18
N LEU A 316 -26.31 -17.43 -23.66
CA LEU A 316 -25.95 -16.51 -24.74
C LEU A 316 -25.02 -15.40 -24.26
N GLU A 317 -23.78 -15.37 -24.77
CA GLU A 317 -22.92 -14.22 -24.60
C GLU A 317 -23.52 -12.93 -25.18
N ILE A 318 -23.01 -11.77 -24.73
CA ILE A 318 -23.53 -10.45 -25.15
C ILE A 318 -23.48 -10.24 -26.68
N GLY A 319 -22.49 -10.80 -27.37
CA GLY A 319 -22.34 -10.71 -28.83
C GLY A 319 -23.48 -11.41 -29.58
N PRO A 320 -23.64 -12.72 -29.42
CA PRO A 320 -24.77 -13.48 -29.96
C PRO A 320 -26.12 -12.93 -29.53
N LEU A 321 -26.28 -12.52 -28.26
CA LEU A 321 -27.51 -11.91 -27.75
C LEU A 321 -27.91 -10.66 -28.57
N CYS A 322 -26.98 -9.74 -28.79
CA CYS A 322 -27.21 -8.55 -29.62
C CYS A 322 -27.67 -8.95 -31.04
N TYR A 323 -27.00 -9.93 -31.66
CA TYR A 323 -27.30 -10.37 -33.01
C TYR A 323 -28.72 -10.96 -33.14
N PHE A 324 -29.07 -11.90 -32.26
CA PHE A 324 -30.39 -12.58 -32.33
C PHE A 324 -31.55 -11.65 -31.94
N LEU A 325 -31.35 -10.72 -31.02
CA LEU A 325 -32.37 -9.71 -30.68
C LEU A 325 -32.60 -8.73 -31.84
N ALA A 326 -31.51 -8.30 -32.52
CA ALA A 326 -31.63 -7.48 -33.73
C ALA A 326 -32.41 -8.21 -34.84
N LYS A 327 -32.09 -9.51 -35.06
CA LYS A 327 -32.83 -10.40 -35.99
C LYS A 327 -34.29 -10.61 -35.56
N GLY A 328 -34.56 -10.67 -34.25
CA GLY A 328 -35.90 -10.76 -33.66
C GLY A 328 -36.69 -9.45 -33.69
N GLY A 329 -36.19 -8.41 -34.37
CA GLY A 329 -36.90 -7.14 -34.61
C GLY A 329 -36.67 -6.07 -33.56
N LEU A 330 -35.78 -6.25 -32.58
CA LEU A 330 -35.38 -5.18 -31.68
C LEU A 330 -34.53 -4.16 -32.45
N ARG A 331 -34.78 -2.87 -32.33
CA ARG A 331 -34.04 -1.83 -33.09
C ARG A 331 -33.86 -0.53 -32.30
N GLY A 332 -32.93 0.29 -32.77
CA GLY A 332 -32.71 1.65 -32.29
C GLY A 332 -32.37 1.74 -30.81
N ARG A 333 -33.11 2.56 -30.09
CA ARG A 333 -32.85 2.88 -28.68
C ARG A 333 -32.87 1.68 -27.74
N ASP A 334 -33.60 0.64 -28.09
CA ASP A 334 -33.72 -0.57 -27.26
C ASP A 334 -32.48 -1.48 -27.34
N LEU A 335 -31.74 -1.43 -28.47
CA LEU A 335 -30.50 -2.18 -28.67
C LEU A 335 -29.24 -1.41 -28.20
N GLU A 336 -29.30 -0.10 -28.09
CA GLU A 336 -28.11 0.71 -27.74
C GLU A 336 -27.48 0.32 -26.40
N PRO A 337 -28.22 0.03 -25.33
CA PRO A 337 -27.64 -0.45 -24.07
C PRO A 337 -26.86 -1.78 -24.24
N LEU A 338 -27.39 -2.71 -25.05
CA LEU A 338 -26.74 -3.98 -25.35
C LEU A 338 -25.46 -3.80 -26.18
N TYR A 339 -25.51 -2.95 -27.22
CA TYR A 339 -24.32 -2.64 -28.03
C TYR A 339 -23.24 -1.93 -27.20
N ARG A 340 -23.62 -1.05 -26.28
CA ARG A 340 -22.68 -0.41 -25.37
C ARG A 340 -22.02 -1.45 -24.45
N MET A 341 -22.77 -2.36 -23.84
CA MET A 341 -22.20 -3.46 -23.06
C MET A 341 -21.26 -4.32 -23.89
N LYS A 342 -21.63 -4.64 -25.15
CA LYS A 342 -20.78 -5.40 -26.08
C LYS A 342 -19.47 -4.66 -26.37
N ARG A 343 -19.52 -3.35 -26.69
CA ARG A 343 -18.31 -2.55 -26.96
C ARG A 343 -17.40 -2.53 -25.74
N LEU A 344 -17.93 -2.21 -24.55
CA LEU A 344 -17.15 -2.18 -23.30
C LEU A 344 -16.51 -3.55 -23.01
N ARG A 345 -17.30 -4.63 -23.07
CA ARG A 345 -16.79 -5.99 -22.84
C ARG A 345 -15.67 -6.33 -23.81
N ASN A 346 -15.80 -5.99 -25.09
CA ASN A 346 -14.82 -6.29 -26.10
C ASN A 346 -13.52 -5.50 -25.87
N SER A 347 -13.57 -4.18 -25.63
CA SER A 347 -12.37 -3.40 -25.29
C SER A 347 -11.66 -3.98 -24.07
N LEU A 348 -12.41 -4.31 -23.01
CA LEU A 348 -11.81 -4.91 -21.80
C LEU A 348 -11.21 -6.30 -22.07
N ALA A 349 -11.86 -7.13 -22.90
CA ALA A 349 -11.35 -8.45 -23.26
C ALA A 349 -10.07 -8.40 -24.14
N HIS A 350 -9.87 -7.31 -24.87
CA HIS A 350 -8.66 -7.07 -25.68
C HIS A 350 -7.56 -6.30 -24.92
N GLY A 351 -7.71 -6.06 -23.63
CA GLY A 351 -6.70 -5.34 -22.82
C GLY A 351 -6.73 -3.82 -22.99
N GLU A 352 -7.79 -3.29 -23.57
CA GLU A 352 -7.90 -1.86 -23.89
C GLU A 352 -8.71 -1.10 -22.82
N VAL A 353 -8.31 0.14 -22.56
CA VAL A 353 -9.10 1.07 -21.74
C VAL A 353 -10.21 1.66 -22.61
N PRO A 354 -11.51 1.39 -22.29
CA PRO A 354 -12.60 1.93 -23.08
C PRO A 354 -12.67 3.45 -23.04
N PRO A 355 -13.23 4.10 -24.06
CA PRO A 355 -13.42 5.56 -24.06
C PRO A 355 -14.24 6.04 -22.85
N LEU A 356 -13.80 7.13 -22.21
CA LEU A 356 -14.46 7.70 -21.02
C LEU A 356 -15.95 7.94 -21.23
N GLY A 357 -16.36 8.43 -22.41
CA GLY A 357 -17.78 8.65 -22.75
C GLY A 357 -18.63 7.38 -22.67
N GLU A 358 -18.09 6.23 -23.11
CA GLU A 358 -18.77 4.92 -23.05
C GLU A 358 -18.91 4.44 -21.61
N ILE A 359 -17.86 4.61 -20.79
CA ILE A 359 -17.88 4.25 -19.36
C ILE A 359 -18.93 5.10 -18.63
N ARG A 360 -18.88 6.42 -18.80
CA ARG A 360 -19.84 7.35 -18.17
C ARG A 360 -21.29 7.02 -18.56
N ALA A 361 -21.54 6.85 -19.85
CA ALA A 361 -22.87 6.55 -20.35
C ALA A 361 -23.39 5.18 -19.88
N PHE A 362 -22.48 4.19 -19.71
CA PHE A 362 -22.83 2.89 -19.14
C PHE A 362 -23.17 3.03 -17.65
N LEU A 363 -22.37 3.72 -16.85
CA LEU A 363 -22.62 3.87 -15.42
C LEU A 363 -23.86 4.71 -15.10
N ALA A 364 -24.19 5.72 -15.94
CA ALA A 364 -25.37 6.57 -15.77
C ALA A 364 -26.70 5.86 -16.14
N GLY A 365 -26.67 4.82 -16.96
CA GLY A 365 -27.85 4.10 -17.45
C GLY A 365 -28.27 2.89 -16.58
N GLY A 366 -27.93 2.89 -15.30
CA GLY A 366 -28.26 1.83 -14.32
C GLY A 366 -29.35 2.20 -13.37
#